data_b59d30bb2e8847e05c50487765f8e8bd
#
_entry.id   b59d30bb2e8847e05c50487765f8e8bd
#
_cell.length_a   1.000
_cell.length_b   1.000
_cell.length_c   1.000
_cell.angle_alpha   90.00
_cell.angle_beta   90.00
_cell.angle_gamma   90.00
#
_symmetry.space_group_name_H-M   'P 1'
#
loop_
_entity.id
_entity.type
_entity.pdbx_description
1 polymer ?
#
loop_
_entity_poly.entity_id
_entity_poly.type
_entity_poly.pdbx_seq_one_letter_code
_entity_poly.pdbx_strand_id
1 'polypeptide(L)'
;FCGWGGSLRRALEHGNVLLTGAEKTALGILVWDVTSVPASFADENAEVLQTFLGVTAASNAMWNSGGFTSLMLPHIAKDAGMDEAATADTMATFVFPSVSNQLGSNWLGGSGAAFLKGVADVFVESGNIPSARGSYANAINTDGLEGLAAQ
;
A
#
# COMPACT_ATOMS: atom_id res chain seq x y z
N PHE A 1 -0.25 -19.43 5.43
CA PHE A 1 0.37 -18.21 5.96
C PHE A 1 0.62 -17.25 4.81
N CYS A 2 0.12 -16.03 4.94
CA CYS A 2 0.48 -14.89 4.10
C CYS A 2 1.40 -14.01 4.92
N GLY A 3 2.55 -13.62 4.36
CA GLY A 3 3.50 -12.83 5.10
C GLY A 3 4.44 -12.05 4.19
N TRP A 4 5.08 -11.07 4.78
CA TRP A 4 6.11 -10.23 4.17
C TRP A 4 7.21 -9.92 5.19
N GLY A 5 8.28 -9.31 4.73
CA GLY A 5 9.38 -8.88 5.59
C GLY A 5 10.04 -10.02 6.37
N GLY A 6 10.40 -9.74 7.60
CA GLY A 6 11.10 -10.69 8.47
C GLY A 6 10.31 -11.96 8.76
N SER A 7 8.98 -11.88 8.81
CA SER A 7 8.12 -13.06 9.02
C SER A 7 8.14 -13.99 7.81
N LEU A 8 8.11 -13.44 6.59
CA LEU A 8 8.26 -14.22 5.36
C LEU A 8 9.62 -14.89 5.30
N ARG A 9 10.70 -14.14 5.60
CA ARG A 9 12.06 -14.69 5.59
C ARG A 9 12.21 -15.90 6.52
N ARG A 10 11.70 -15.81 7.76
CA ARG A 10 11.70 -16.94 8.70
C ARG A 10 10.86 -18.12 8.21
N ALA A 11 9.71 -17.87 7.62
CA ALA A 11 8.86 -18.92 7.07
C ALA A 11 9.56 -19.67 5.92
N LEU A 12 10.36 -18.97 5.10
CA LEU A 12 11.10 -19.57 3.99
C LEU A 12 12.25 -20.50 4.42
N GLU A 13 12.72 -20.41 5.67
CA GLU A 13 13.70 -21.35 6.21
C GLU A 13 13.13 -22.77 6.32
N HIS A 14 11.81 -22.92 6.41
CA HIS A 14 11.12 -24.18 6.66
C HIS A 14 9.93 -24.44 5.73
N GLY A 15 9.67 -23.56 4.77
CA GLY A 15 8.52 -23.61 3.90
C GLY A 15 8.82 -23.27 2.45
N ASN A 16 7.82 -23.45 1.60
CA ASN A 16 7.89 -23.11 0.18
C ASN A 16 6.84 -22.05 -0.16
N VAL A 17 7.17 -21.18 -1.12
CA VAL A 17 6.20 -20.24 -1.67
C VAL A 17 5.20 -21.00 -2.53
N LEU A 18 3.93 -20.92 -2.19
CA LEU A 18 2.84 -21.49 -3.00
C LEU A 18 2.36 -20.51 -4.06
N LEU A 19 2.37 -19.21 -3.75
CA LEU A 19 1.91 -18.14 -4.63
C LEU A 19 2.71 -16.86 -4.35
N THR A 20 3.43 -16.39 -5.33
CA THR A 20 4.22 -15.17 -5.24
C THR A 20 3.36 -13.92 -5.32
N GLY A 21 3.91 -12.74 -4.97
CA GLY A 21 3.26 -11.45 -5.15
C GLY A 21 2.89 -11.17 -6.61
N ALA A 22 3.78 -11.50 -7.55
CA ALA A 22 3.54 -11.32 -8.98
C ALA A 22 2.41 -12.21 -9.50
N GLU A 23 2.36 -13.47 -9.07
CA GLU A 23 1.27 -14.39 -9.42
C GLU A 23 -0.06 -13.92 -8.84
N LYS A 24 -0.09 -13.42 -7.60
CA LYS A 24 -1.30 -12.82 -7.02
C LYS A 24 -1.77 -11.63 -7.83
N THR A 25 -0.88 -10.74 -8.22
CA THR A 25 -1.21 -9.58 -9.06
C THR A 25 -1.78 -10.01 -10.41
N ALA A 26 -1.21 -11.04 -11.04
CA ALA A 26 -1.72 -11.60 -12.30
C ALA A 26 -3.12 -12.20 -12.16
N LEU A 27 -3.48 -12.67 -10.96
CA LEU A 27 -4.84 -13.15 -10.63
C LEU A 27 -5.81 -12.02 -10.23
N GLY A 28 -5.37 -10.77 -10.26
CA GLY A 28 -6.18 -9.62 -9.83
C GLY A 28 -6.29 -9.48 -8.31
N ILE A 29 -5.48 -10.22 -7.54
CA ILE A 29 -5.45 -10.12 -6.09
C ILE A 29 -4.49 -9.00 -5.72
N LEU A 30 -5.04 -7.86 -5.29
CA LEU A 30 -4.26 -6.73 -4.83
C LEU A 30 -3.86 -6.93 -3.35
N VAL A 31 -2.60 -6.62 -3.04
CA VAL A 31 -2.09 -6.50 -1.67
C VAL A 31 -1.44 -5.14 -1.57
N TRP A 32 -2.03 -4.25 -0.81
CA TRP A 32 -1.60 -2.86 -0.71
C TRP A 32 -1.78 -2.32 0.70
N ASP A 33 -0.91 -1.41 1.07
CA ASP A 33 -1.06 -0.56 2.24
C ASP A 33 -1.57 0.80 1.79
N VAL A 34 -2.52 1.35 2.51
CA VAL A 34 -3.17 2.62 2.18
C VAL A 34 -3.19 3.55 3.38
N THR A 35 -3.10 4.84 3.14
CA THR A 35 -3.43 5.85 4.14
C THR A 35 -4.95 5.89 4.31
N SER A 36 -5.42 5.72 5.53
CA SER A 36 -6.84 5.81 5.86
C SER A 36 -7.07 6.80 6.99
N VAL A 37 -8.09 7.64 6.83
CA VAL A 37 -8.49 8.65 7.82
C VAL A 37 -10.02 8.70 7.90
N PRO A 38 -10.61 9.17 9.02
CA PRO A 38 -12.04 9.49 9.05
C PRO A 38 -12.39 10.55 8.00
N ALA A 39 -13.58 10.43 7.39
CA ALA A 39 -14.03 11.40 6.38
C ALA A 39 -14.04 12.84 6.93
N SER A 40 -14.52 13.03 8.16
CA SER A 40 -14.51 14.35 8.81
C SER A 40 -13.09 14.92 8.95
N PHE A 41 -12.08 14.09 9.23
CA PHE A 41 -10.69 14.55 9.28
C PHE A 41 -10.22 15.00 7.90
N ALA A 42 -10.55 14.26 6.86
CA ALA A 42 -10.19 14.62 5.49
C ALA A 42 -10.81 15.98 5.08
N ASP A 43 -12.09 16.18 5.40
CA ASP A 43 -12.83 17.41 5.07
C ASP A 43 -12.26 18.64 5.82
N GLU A 44 -11.90 18.45 7.10
CA GLU A 44 -11.42 19.54 7.96
C GLU A 44 -9.92 19.83 7.80
N ASN A 45 -9.14 18.89 7.26
CA ASN A 45 -7.67 18.94 7.24
C ASN A 45 -7.08 18.63 5.85
N ALA A 46 -7.72 19.09 4.78
CA ALA A 46 -7.29 18.79 3.40
C ALA A 46 -5.83 19.19 3.11
N GLU A 47 -5.37 20.34 3.61
CA GLU A 47 -3.99 20.82 3.44
C GLU A 47 -2.98 19.93 4.16
N VAL A 48 -3.33 19.45 5.36
CA VAL A 48 -2.47 18.51 6.12
C VAL A 48 -2.34 17.19 5.37
N LEU A 49 -3.45 16.66 4.85
CA LEU A 49 -3.44 15.44 4.05
C LEU A 49 -2.62 15.61 2.78
N GLN A 50 -2.80 16.71 2.06
CA GLN A 50 -2.05 16.98 0.84
C GLN A 50 -0.54 17.08 1.14
N THR A 51 -0.16 17.74 2.22
CA THR A 51 1.23 17.82 2.66
C THR A 51 1.79 16.43 2.99
N PHE A 52 1.06 15.64 3.76
CA PHE A 52 1.45 14.27 4.11
C PHE A 52 1.63 13.40 2.85
N LEU A 53 0.66 13.43 1.95
CA LEU A 53 0.74 12.68 0.69
C LEU A 53 1.90 13.17 -0.19
N GLY A 54 2.17 14.47 -0.22
CA GLY A 54 3.30 15.06 -0.94
C GLY A 54 4.65 14.57 -0.41
N VAL A 55 4.83 14.55 0.91
CA VAL A 55 6.05 14.02 1.56
C VAL A 55 6.21 12.53 1.25
N THR A 56 5.11 11.77 1.35
CA THR A 56 5.12 10.34 1.05
C THR A 56 5.50 10.08 -0.42
N ALA A 57 4.89 10.82 -1.35
CA ALA A 57 5.18 10.71 -2.78
C ALA A 57 6.64 11.06 -3.10
N ALA A 58 7.17 12.11 -2.49
CA ALA A 58 8.57 12.50 -2.65
C ALA A 58 9.51 11.42 -2.11
N SER A 59 9.21 10.85 -0.93
CA SER A 59 9.99 9.76 -0.34
C SER A 59 9.98 8.51 -1.22
N ASN A 60 8.83 8.14 -1.77
CA ASN A 60 8.69 7.03 -2.71
C ASN A 60 9.52 7.27 -3.99
N ALA A 61 9.48 8.48 -4.54
CA ALA A 61 10.26 8.85 -5.72
C ALA A 61 11.77 8.80 -5.44
N MET A 62 12.21 9.28 -4.29
CA MET A 62 13.62 9.19 -3.86
C MET A 62 14.08 7.75 -3.74
N TRP A 63 13.29 6.89 -3.11
CA TRP A 63 13.59 5.46 -3.01
C TRP A 63 13.68 4.79 -4.40
N ASN A 64 12.67 4.99 -5.22
CA ASN A 64 12.59 4.42 -6.56
C ASN A 64 13.73 4.87 -7.49
N SER A 65 14.28 6.06 -7.28
CA SER A 65 15.43 6.54 -8.06
C SER A 65 16.71 5.74 -7.82
N GLY A 66 16.80 5.02 -6.72
CA GLY A 66 18.00 4.29 -6.26
C GLY A 66 19.13 5.19 -5.77
N GLY A 67 19.14 6.46 -6.16
CA GLY A 67 20.22 7.40 -5.81
C GLY A 67 20.29 7.77 -4.33
N PHE A 68 19.21 7.58 -3.60
CA PHE A 68 19.10 7.95 -2.18
C PHE A 68 19.04 6.75 -1.23
N THR A 69 19.11 5.54 -1.76
CA THR A 69 18.94 4.30 -0.94
C THR A 69 19.93 4.26 0.21
N SER A 70 21.21 4.59 -0.02
CA SER A 70 22.23 4.58 1.03
C SER A 70 22.01 5.63 2.13
N LEU A 71 21.30 6.72 1.84
CA LEU A 71 20.91 7.72 2.83
C LEU A 71 19.65 7.32 3.59
N MET A 72 18.68 6.74 2.92
CA MET A 72 17.38 6.40 3.50
C MET A 72 17.43 5.12 4.33
N LEU A 73 18.17 4.10 3.87
CA LEU A 73 18.18 2.77 4.47
C LEU A 73 18.53 2.75 5.96
N PRO A 74 19.57 3.44 6.45
CA PRO A 74 19.91 3.46 7.87
C PRO A 74 18.80 4.05 8.75
N HIS A 75 18.07 5.05 8.24
CA HIS A 75 16.97 5.68 8.97
C HIS A 75 15.76 4.73 9.02
N ILE A 76 15.43 4.10 7.90
CA ILE A 76 14.34 3.11 7.83
C ILE A 76 14.65 1.92 8.76
N ALA A 77 15.87 1.40 8.71
CA ALA A 77 16.32 0.28 9.54
C ALA A 77 16.20 0.61 11.04
N LYS A 78 16.68 1.80 11.43
CA LYS A 78 16.59 2.27 12.80
C LYS A 78 15.14 2.38 13.29
N ASP A 79 14.26 2.97 12.46
CA ASP A 79 12.86 3.17 12.82
C ASP A 79 12.09 1.83 12.88
N ALA A 80 12.39 0.93 11.95
CA ALA A 80 11.82 -0.43 11.92
C ALA A 80 12.39 -1.37 12.98
N GLY A 81 13.46 -0.97 13.69
CA GLY A 81 14.14 -1.84 14.68
C GLY A 81 14.81 -3.06 14.03
N MET A 82 15.28 -2.93 12.80
CA MET A 82 15.91 -4.00 12.01
C MET A 82 17.35 -3.64 11.68
N ASP A 83 18.17 -4.65 11.34
CA ASP A 83 19.46 -4.39 10.70
C ASP A 83 19.27 -3.93 9.23
N GLU A 84 20.27 -3.22 8.68
CA GLU A 84 20.17 -2.64 7.35
C GLU A 84 20.01 -3.70 6.24
N ALA A 85 20.65 -4.87 6.37
CA ALA A 85 20.54 -5.92 5.38
C ALA A 85 19.13 -6.51 5.36
N ALA A 86 18.56 -6.83 6.53
CA ALA A 86 17.18 -7.30 6.65
C ALA A 86 16.17 -6.25 6.17
N THR A 87 16.46 -4.98 6.40
CA THR A 87 15.62 -3.87 5.92
C THR A 87 15.68 -3.78 4.40
N ALA A 88 16.87 -3.84 3.80
CA ALA A 88 17.02 -3.82 2.34
C ALA A 88 16.27 -4.98 1.67
N ASP A 89 16.40 -6.19 2.20
CA ASP A 89 15.67 -7.37 1.71
C ASP A 89 14.15 -7.19 1.82
N THR A 90 13.69 -6.61 2.92
CA THR A 90 12.27 -6.32 3.12
C THR A 90 11.77 -5.26 2.14
N MET A 91 12.48 -4.16 2.00
CA MET A 91 12.13 -3.05 1.09
C MET A 91 12.10 -3.52 -0.38
N ALA A 92 12.96 -4.47 -0.76
CA ALA A 92 12.97 -5.05 -2.10
C ALA A 92 11.68 -5.83 -2.44
N THR A 93 10.88 -6.21 -1.44
CA THR A 93 9.59 -6.88 -1.65
C THR A 93 8.43 -5.92 -1.88
N PHE A 94 8.62 -4.62 -1.65
CA PHE A 94 7.60 -3.59 -1.80
C PHE A 94 7.69 -2.88 -3.15
N VAL A 95 6.53 -2.44 -3.62
CA VAL A 95 6.40 -1.55 -4.77
C VAL A 95 5.85 -0.22 -4.28
N PHE A 96 6.54 0.86 -4.59
CA PHE A 96 6.14 2.22 -4.23
C PHE A 96 5.62 2.94 -5.49
N PRO A 97 4.30 2.87 -5.78
CA PRO A 97 3.77 3.43 -7.02
C PRO A 97 3.86 4.96 -7.01
N SER A 98 4.13 5.54 -8.19
CA SER A 98 4.05 6.99 -8.39
C SER A 98 2.63 7.50 -8.19
N VAL A 99 2.45 8.82 -8.02
CA VAL A 99 1.12 9.44 -7.91
C VAL A 99 0.24 9.07 -9.11
N SER A 100 0.78 9.15 -10.32
CA SER A 100 0.05 8.81 -11.55
C SER A 100 -0.36 7.34 -11.59
N ASN A 101 0.49 6.43 -11.11
CA ASN A 101 0.14 5.01 -11.04
C ASN A 101 -0.93 4.75 -10.00
N GLN A 102 -0.88 5.42 -8.84
CA GLN A 102 -1.91 5.31 -7.81
C GLN A 102 -3.28 5.78 -8.30
N LEU A 103 -3.33 6.85 -9.11
CA LEU A 103 -4.54 7.36 -9.75
C LEU A 103 -5.01 6.50 -10.94
N GLY A 104 -4.20 5.57 -11.38
CA GLY A 104 -4.52 4.67 -12.50
C GLY A 104 -5.68 3.73 -12.20
N SER A 105 -6.30 3.21 -13.29
CA SER A 105 -7.46 2.32 -13.22
C SER A 105 -7.20 0.99 -12.48
N ASN A 106 -5.93 0.58 -12.39
CA ASN A 106 -5.55 -0.64 -11.67
C ASN A 106 -5.47 -0.46 -10.15
N TRP A 107 -5.55 0.78 -9.67
CA TRP A 107 -5.43 1.15 -8.27
C TRP A 107 -6.64 1.99 -7.81
N LEU A 108 -6.38 3.13 -7.17
CA LEU A 108 -7.42 3.98 -6.56
C LEU A 108 -8.38 4.57 -7.61
N GLY A 109 -7.90 4.85 -8.83
CA GLY A 109 -8.73 5.39 -9.91
C GLY A 109 -9.71 4.41 -10.55
N GLY A 110 -9.75 3.14 -10.10
CA GLY A 110 -10.67 2.15 -10.67
C GLY A 110 -10.85 0.90 -9.83
N SER A 111 -9.89 -0.02 -9.84
CA SER A 111 -10.01 -1.34 -9.23
C SER A 111 -10.15 -1.32 -7.70
N GLY A 112 -9.72 -0.25 -7.02
CA GLY A 112 -9.72 -0.18 -5.57
C GLY A 112 -11.09 -0.40 -4.93
N ALA A 113 -12.13 0.26 -5.45
CA ALA A 113 -13.49 0.12 -4.93
C ALA A 113 -14.06 -1.29 -5.15
N ALA A 114 -13.78 -1.89 -6.31
CA ALA A 114 -14.20 -3.25 -6.63
C ALA A 114 -13.46 -4.27 -5.74
N PHE A 115 -12.17 -4.05 -5.51
CA PHE A 115 -11.37 -4.88 -4.60
C PHE A 115 -11.91 -4.83 -3.17
N LEU A 116 -12.17 -3.63 -2.62
CA LEU A 116 -12.77 -3.48 -1.29
C LEU A 116 -14.12 -4.20 -1.18
N LYS A 117 -14.94 -4.15 -2.25
CA LYS A 117 -16.21 -4.89 -2.29
C LYS A 117 -15.97 -6.39 -2.24
N GLY A 118 -15.04 -6.92 -3.04
CA GLY A 118 -14.71 -8.34 -3.05
C GLY A 118 -14.20 -8.84 -1.70
N VAL A 119 -13.32 -8.05 -1.04
CA VAL A 119 -12.85 -8.37 0.31
C VAL A 119 -14.01 -8.41 1.29
N ALA A 120 -14.91 -7.41 1.27
CA ALA A 120 -16.07 -7.38 2.16
C ALA A 120 -17.00 -8.60 1.94
N ASP A 121 -17.19 -9.03 0.69
CA ASP A 121 -18.00 -10.21 0.39
C ASP A 121 -17.40 -11.49 0.99
N VAL A 122 -16.07 -11.67 0.88
CA VAL A 122 -15.37 -12.78 1.53
C VAL A 122 -15.54 -12.75 3.05
N PHE A 123 -15.51 -11.56 3.67
CA PHE A 123 -15.75 -11.42 5.11
C PHE A 123 -17.20 -11.74 5.50
N VAL A 124 -18.18 -11.48 4.64
CA VAL A 124 -19.57 -11.91 4.83
C VAL A 124 -19.67 -13.43 4.71
N GLU A 125 -19.11 -14.02 3.66
CA GLU A 125 -19.13 -15.47 3.45
C GLU A 125 -18.48 -16.25 4.60
N SER A 126 -17.41 -15.70 5.18
CA SER A 126 -16.72 -16.29 6.34
C SER A 126 -17.40 -16.00 7.67
N GLY A 127 -18.51 -15.25 7.68
CA GLY A 127 -19.26 -14.89 8.89
C GLY A 127 -18.57 -13.83 9.78
N ASN A 128 -17.53 -13.17 9.31
CA ASN A 128 -16.80 -12.16 10.09
C ASN A 128 -17.53 -10.82 10.17
N ILE A 129 -18.34 -10.49 9.16
CA ILE A 129 -19.24 -9.32 9.17
C ILE A 129 -20.64 -9.73 8.70
N PRO A 130 -21.70 -9.08 9.19
CA PRO A 130 -23.08 -9.48 8.88
C PRO A 130 -23.52 -9.13 7.45
N SER A 131 -22.94 -8.09 6.85
CA SER A 131 -23.29 -7.65 5.50
C SER A 131 -22.20 -6.76 4.91
N ALA A 132 -22.10 -6.73 3.57
CA ALA A 132 -21.27 -5.80 2.81
C ALA A 132 -22.11 -4.67 2.21
N ARG A 133 -21.51 -3.53 1.98
CA ARG A 133 -22.12 -2.43 1.22
C ARG A 133 -22.24 -2.81 -0.26
N GLY A 134 -23.21 -2.22 -0.97
CA GLY A 134 -23.34 -2.39 -2.42
C GLY A 134 -22.17 -1.80 -3.21
N SER A 135 -21.52 -0.74 -2.68
CA SER A 135 -20.35 -0.08 -3.27
C SER A 135 -19.43 0.47 -2.20
N TYR A 136 -18.14 0.54 -2.52
CA TYR A 136 -17.07 1.15 -1.72
C TYR A 136 -16.41 2.34 -2.44
N ALA A 137 -17.00 2.86 -3.52
CA ALA A 137 -16.46 4.02 -4.23
C ALA A 137 -16.26 5.24 -3.30
N ASN A 138 -17.21 5.48 -2.40
CA ASN A 138 -17.14 6.58 -1.44
C ASN A 138 -16.11 6.37 -0.31
N ALA A 139 -15.45 5.20 -0.24
CA ALA A 139 -14.36 4.95 0.71
C ALA A 139 -13.00 5.34 0.13
N ILE A 140 -12.96 5.72 -1.15
CA ILE A 140 -11.74 6.13 -1.84
C ILE A 140 -11.85 7.63 -2.11
N ASN A 141 -10.87 8.37 -1.61
CA ASN A 141 -10.70 9.80 -1.88
C ASN A 141 -9.35 9.98 -2.60
N THR A 142 -9.38 10.53 -3.81
CA THR A 142 -8.20 10.80 -4.64
C THR A 142 -7.82 12.27 -4.72
N ASP A 143 -8.61 13.18 -4.13
CA ASP A 143 -8.45 14.63 -4.27
C ASP A 143 -7.03 15.12 -3.94
N GLY A 144 -6.45 14.61 -2.84
CA GLY A 144 -5.10 14.97 -2.44
C GLY A 144 -4.04 14.53 -3.44
N LEU A 145 -4.19 13.34 -4.05
CA LEU A 145 -3.27 12.83 -5.08
C LEU A 145 -3.48 13.58 -6.41
N GLU A 146 -4.71 13.91 -6.77
CA GLU A 146 -5.02 14.70 -7.97
C GLU A 146 -4.43 16.10 -7.85
N GLY A 147 -4.51 16.72 -6.67
CA GLY A 147 -3.87 18.00 -6.37
C GLY A 147 -2.33 17.95 -6.48
N LEU A 148 -1.69 16.81 -6.19
CA LEU A 148 -0.25 16.62 -6.39
C LEU A 148 0.10 16.38 -7.86
N ALA A 149 -0.74 15.67 -8.59
CA ALA A 149 -0.51 15.38 -10.01
C ALA A 149 -0.64 16.64 -10.90
N ALA A 150 -1.32 17.68 -10.42
CA ALA A 150 -1.52 18.94 -11.13
C ALA A 150 -0.39 19.98 -10.93
N GLN A 151 0.61 19.68 -10.07
CA GLN A 151 1.78 20.54 -9.80
C GLN A 151 2.94 20.21 -10.73
#